data_c63b05f7291ca367997949b54401d6fc
#
_entry.id   c63b05f7291ca367997949b54401d6fc
#
_cell.length_a   1.000
_cell.length_b   1.000
_cell.length_c   1.000
_cell.angle_alpha   90.00
_cell.angle_beta   90.00
_cell.angle_gamma   90.00
#
_symmetry.space_group_name_H-M   'P 1'
#
loop_
_entity.id
_entity.type
_entity.pdbx_description
1 polymer ?
#
loop_
_entity_poly.entity_id
_entity_poly.type
_entity_poly.pdbx_seq_one_letter_code
_entity_poly.pdbx_strand_id
1 'polypeptide(L)'
;MRKSVRQILPGLTAAIAVGGFFAGCLALDARPIKDSVGLQLYSVRAQLGKDVPGTLAEVQGWGVKYVELAGTYGLSPADFKAQLDAHGLVPLSGHFSFDQWAKDPEAVLSQADTLGLKYVGCAWIPHEGHPFDEATCRNAIEVFNRAGAAAAKHKMQFFYHTHGYEFQPFGDGTLFDRLVQGTDPKNVKFEMDIFWIAHAGQDPVKLLAKYPKRFALVHLKDMKKGTPTGLLTGSSDVSNDATLGEGELDLPAILKEAQKIKVKWYFIEDESPSSESQIPVSLKYLEHVGD
;
A
#
# COMPACT_ATOMS: atom_id res chain seq x y z
N MET A 1 86.97 17.36 -40.80
CA MET A 1 86.94 16.77 -39.44
C MET A 1 86.07 17.56 -38.55
N ARG A 2 84.79 17.17 -38.30
CA ARG A 2 83.94 17.75 -37.30
C ARG A 2 83.23 16.61 -36.55
N LYS A 3 83.51 16.48 -35.27
CA LYS A 3 82.91 15.50 -34.35
C LYS A 3 81.51 15.99 -33.94
N SER A 4 80.52 15.18 -34.18
CA SER A 4 79.14 15.42 -33.69
C SER A 4 78.99 14.82 -32.31
N VAL A 5 78.64 15.66 -31.36
CA VAL A 5 78.30 15.26 -30.00
C VAL A 5 76.79 14.96 -29.95
N ARG A 6 76.40 13.73 -29.63
CA ARG A 6 74.98 13.34 -29.34
C ARG A 6 74.65 13.70 -27.89
N GLN A 7 73.73 14.57 -27.72
CA GLN A 7 73.06 14.81 -26.42
C GLN A 7 72.03 13.71 -26.14
N ILE A 8 72.15 13.11 -24.98
CA ILE A 8 71.17 12.14 -24.42
C ILE A 8 70.17 12.93 -23.57
N LEU A 9 68.91 12.90 -23.93
CA LEU A 9 67.83 13.41 -23.14
C LEU A 9 67.36 12.33 -22.13
N PRO A 10 67.07 12.69 -20.85
CA PRO A 10 66.54 11.75 -19.89
C PRO A 10 65.04 11.52 -20.11
N GLY A 11 64.60 10.27 -20.09
CA GLY A 11 63.25 9.85 -20.23
C GLY A 11 62.37 10.25 -19.04
N LEU A 12 61.27 10.86 -19.36
CA LEU A 12 60.19 11.19 -18.41
C LEU A 12 59.33 9.92 -18.21
N THR A 13 59.40 9.30 -17.05
CA THR A 13 58.49 8.25 -16.62
C THR A 13 57.17 8.87 -16.16
N ALA A 14 56.12 8.73 -16.98
CA ALA A 14 54.79 9.11 -16.59
C ALA A 14 54.18 8.03 -15.67
N ALA A 15 54.01 8.38 -14.41
CA ALA A 15 53.24 7.56 -13.47
C ALA A 15 51.74 7.73 -13.77
N ILE A 16 51.12 6.67 -14.26
CA ILE A 16 49.64 6.60 -14.42
C ILE A 16 49.04 6.33 -13.03
N ALA A 17 48.48 7.38 -12.42
CA ALA A 17 47.66 7.23 -11.23
C ALA A 17 46.29 6.67 -11.67
N VAL A 18 46.05 5.39 -11.39
CA VAL A 18 44.73 4.77 -11.51
C VAL A 18 43.91 5.27 -10.35
N GLY A 19 43.14 6.35 -10.58
CA GLY A 19 42.16 6.83 -9.65
C GLY A 19 40.95 5.85 -9.63
N GLY A 20 40.87 5.02 -8.61
CA GLY A 20 39.71 4.20 -8.34
C GLY A 20 38.54 5.11 -8.01
N PHE A 21 37.58 5.27 -8.94
CA PHE A 21 36.27 5.78 -8.64
C PHE A 21 35.54 4.74 -7.78
N PHE A 22 35.59 4.88 -6.47
CA PHE A 22 34.59 4.29 -5.60
C PHE A 22 33.27 5.01 -5.90
N ALA A 23 32.44 4.43 -6.77
CA ALA A 23 31.05 4.75 -6.85
C ALA A 23 30.42 4.31 -5.52
N GLY A 24 30.41 5.21 -4.56
CA GLY A 24 29.59 5.06 -3.35
C GLY A 24 28.15 4.93 -3.82
N CYS A 25 27.63 3.72 -3.82
CA CYS A 25 26.21 3.46 -3.90
C CYS A 25 25.63 4.13 -2.66
N LEU A 26 25.14 5.37 -2.79
CA LEU A 26 24.27 5.97 -1.80
C LEU A 26 23.05 5.04 -1.75
N ALA A 27 23.04 4.10 -0.80
CA ALA A 27 21.84 3.49 -0.35
C ALA A 27 20.93 4.67 0.03
N LEU A 28 19.92 4.96 -0.78
CA LEU A 28 18.83 5.82 -0.38
C LEU A 28 18.23 5.08 0.82
N ASP A 29 18.55 5.53 2.02
CA ASP A 29 18.01 4.99 3.25
C ASP A 29 16.51 4.92 3.10
N ALA A 30 15.96 3.71 3.20
CA ALA A 30 14.52 3.52 3.24
C ALA A 30 14.03 4.34 4.44
N ARG A 31 13.00 5.17 4.21
CA ARG A 31 12.37 5.95 5.28
C ARG A 31 11.98 4.99 6.40
N PRO A 32 12.23 5.32 7.69
CA PRO A 32 11.77 4.50 8.80
C PRO A 32 10.28 4.21 8.66
N ILE A 33 9.85 3.00 8.95
CA ILE A 33 8.44 2.57 8.77
C ILE A 33 7.51 3.50 9.52
N LYS A 34 7.85 3.87 10.77
CA LYS A 34 7.08 4.80 11.61
C LYS A 34 6.72 6.14 10.92
N ASP A 35 7.57 6.63 10.01
CA ASP A 35 7.33 7.89 9.30
C ASP A 35 6.42 7.71 8.06
N SER A 36 6.02 6.46 7.78
CA SER A 36 5.26 6.05 6.62
C SER A 36 4.00 5.25 7.00
N VAL A 37 3.60 5.30 8.28
CA VAL A 37 2.41 4.61 8.79
C VAL A 37 1.24 5.57 8.89
N GLY A 38 0.07 5.09 8.53
CA GLY A 38 -1.24 5.72 8.74
C GLY A 38 -2.25 4.73 9.30
N LEU A 39 -3.48 5.19 9.43
CA LEU A 39 -4.63 4.40 9.85
C LEU A 39 -5.66 4.33 8.74
N GLN A 40 -6.14 3.13 8.40
CA GLN A 40 -7.36 2.96 7.63
C GLN A 40 -8.56 3.25 8.52
N LEU A 41 -9.34 4.29 8.18
CA LEU A 41 -10.46 4.75 9.02
C LEU A 41 -11.65 3.78 9.05
N TYR A 42 -11.64 2.74 8.24
CA TYR A 42 -12.62 1.64 8.34
C TYR A 42 -12.52 0.92 9.70
N SER A 43 -11.37 0.93 10.32
CA SER A 43 -11.11 0.41 11.67
C SER A 43 -12.00 1.05 12.74
N VAL A 44 -12.36 2.32 12.55
CA VAL A 44 -13.19 3.12 13.48
C VAL A 44 -14.50 3.57 12.85
N ARG A 45 -14.99 2.84 11.82
CA ARG A 45 -16.21 3.19 11.05
C ARG A 45 -17.47 3.32 11.90
N ALA A 46 -17.60 2.47 12.91
CA ALA A 46 -18.77 2.47 13.78
C ALA A 46 -18.85 3.72 14.67
N GLN A 47 -17.70 4.21 15.10
CA GLN A 47 -17.54 5.43 15.88
C GLN A 47 -17.74 6.66 15.00
N LEU A 48 -17.07 6.71 13.84
CA LEU A 48 -17.23 7.77 12.84
C LEU A 48 -18.69 7.93 12.38
N GLY A 49 -19.43 6.83 12.28
CA GLY A 49 -20.87 6.87 11.95
C GLY A 49 -21.75 7.52 13.04
N LYS A 50 -21.23 7.70 14.25
CA LYS A 50 -21.93 8.30 15.40
C LYS A 50 -21.44 9.71 15.71
N ASP A 51 -20.11 9.89 15.74
CA ASP A 51 -19.44 11.12 16.11
C ASP A 51 -18.12 11.29 15.35
N VAL A 52 -18.18 12.02 14.25
CA VAL A 52 -16.99 12.28 13.42
C VAL A 52 -15.94 13.10 14.20
N PRO A 53 -16.26 14.28 14.79
CA PRO A 53 -15.23 15.08 15.50
C PRO A 53 -14.58 14.35 16.68
N GLY A 54 -15.38 13.68 17.51
CA GLY A 54 -14.87 12.97 18.69
C GLY A 54 -13.95 11.81 18.28
N THR A 55 -14.34 11.03 17.26
CA THR A 55 -13.52 9.92 16.75
C THR A 55 -12.21 10.43 16.12
N LEU A 56 -12.23 11.51 15.36
CA LEU A 56 -11.01 12.07 14.77
C LEU A 56 -10.08 12.65 15.83
N ALA A 57 -10.63 13.22 16.90
CA ALA A 57 -9.84 13.66 18.07
C ALA A 57 -9.16 12.48 18.77
N GLU A 58 -9.85 11.34 18.89
CA GLU A 58 -9.28 10.12 19.44
C GLU A 58 -8.15 9.56 18.55
N VAL A 59 -8.37 9.46 17.25
CA VAL A 59 -7.36 9.03 16.26
C VAL A 59 -6.12 9.95 16.32
N GLN A 60 -6.30 11.27 16.43
CA GLN A 60 -5.21 12.22 16.66
C GLN A 60 -4.50 11.93 17.98
N GLY A 61 -5.24 11.64 19.05
CA GLY A 61 -4.72 11.33 20.37
C GLY A 61 -3.82 10.09 20.40
N TRP A 62 -4.00 9.15 19.48
CA TRP A 62 -3.10 7.99 19.28
C TRP A 62 -1.79 8.35 18.59
N GLY A 63 -1.61 9.60 18.14
CA GLY A 63 -0.42 10.04 17.41
C GLY A 63 -0.47 9.77 15.91
N VAL A 64 -1.62 9.34 15.37
CA VAL A 64 -1.81 9.16 13.93
C VAL A 64 -1.74 10.49 13.22
N LYS A 65 -0.99 10.53 12.12
CA LYS A 65 -0.87 11.70 11.24
C LYS A 65 -1.53 11.48 9.88
N TYR A 66 -1.35 10.31 9.31
CA TYR A 66 -1.84 9.97 7.98
C TYR A 66 -3.03 9.02 8.09
N VAL A 67 -4.04 9.26 7.25
CA VAL A 67 -5.23 8.41 7.23
C VAL A 67 -5.56 7.97 5.81
N GLU A 68 -6.11 6.78 5.70
CA GLU A 68 -6.79 6.31 4.52
C GLU A 68 -8.30 6.32 4.77
N LEU A 69 -9.04 6.87 3.82
CA LEU A 69 -10.47 7.11 3.95
C LEU A 69 -11.28 5.93 3.41
N ALA A 70 -12.31 5.54 4.16
CA ALA A 70 -13.30 4.54 3.76
C ALA A 70 -14.69 5.16 3.49
N GLY A 71 -14.74 6.47 3.33
CA GLY A 71 -15.95 7.25 3.10
C GLY A 71 -15.90 8.59 3.83
N THR A 72 -17.01 9.33 3.80
CA THR A 72 -17.13 10.66 4.44
C THR A 72 -18.18 10.69 5.55
N TYR A 73 -18.76 9.55 5.89
CA TYR A 73 -19.70 9.36 7.02
C TYR A 73 -20.87 10.34 7.01
N GLY A 74 -21.43 10.59 5.83
CA GLY A 74 -22.59 11.47 5.64
C GLY A 74 -22.25 12.95 5.46
N LEU A 75 -20.99 13.35 5.59
CA LEU A 75 -20.53 14.71 5.31
C LEU A 75 -20.24 14.90 3.83
N SER A 76 -20.27 16.16 3.37
CA SER A 76 -19.69 16.47 2.07
C SER A 76 -18.17 16.24 2.08
N PRO A 77 -17.53 15.99 0.92
CA PRO A 77 -16.06 15.88 0.86
C PRO A 77 -15.33 17.09 1.47
N ALA A 78 -15.84 18.31 1.26
CA ALA A 78 -15.26 19.53 1.80
C ALA A 78 -15.42 19.62 3.34
N ASP A 79 -16.60 19.27 3.87
CA ASP A 79 -16.82 19.29 5.31
C ASP A 79 -15.99 18.21 6.01
N PHE A 80 -15.90 17.01 5.43
CA PHE A 80 -15.06 15.96 6.00
C PHE A 80 -13.58 16.34 5.97
N LYS A 81 -13.11 16.95 4.87
CA LYS A 81 -11.75 17.49 4.78
C LYS A 81 -11.50 18.55 5.87
N ALA A 82 -12.44 19.44 6.11
CA ALA A 82 -12.32 20.45 7.18
C ALA A 82 -12.22 19.80 8.56
N GLN A 83 -12.96 18.70 8.83
CA GLN A 83 -12.84 17.95 10.07
C GLN A 83 -11.45 17.31 10.22
N LEU A 84 -10.93 16.68 9.16
CA LEU A 84 -9.58 16.11 9.18
C LEU A 84 -8.51 17.18 9.47
N ASP A 85 -8.62 18.34 8.81
CA ASP A 85 -7.69 19.46 9.00
C ASP A 85 -7.73 20.03 10.41
N ALA A 86 -8.93 20.15 11.00
CA ALA A 86 -9.10 20.62 12.37
C ALA A 86 -8.39 19.72 13.40
N HIS A 87 -8.22 18.43 13.08
CA HIS A 87 -7.51 17.44 13.90
C HIS A 87 -6.07 17.16 13.43
N GLY A 88 -5.54 17.91 12.44
CA GLY A 88 -4.19 17.71 11.92
C GLY A 88 -3.97 16.38 11.20
N LEU A 89 -5.05 15.70 10.80
CA LEU A 89 -5.01 14.44 10.07
C LEU A 89 -4.88 14.69 8.55
N VAL A 90 -3.92 14.03 7.93
CA VAL A 90 -3.64 14.17 6.51
C VAL A 90 -4.26 13.01 5.76
N PRO A 91 -5.33 13.21 4.98
CA PRO A 91 -5.88 12.16 4.13
C PRO A 91 -4.94 11.91 2.96
N LEU A 92 -4.29 10.76 2.96
CA LEU A 92 -3.31 10.40 1.95
C LEU A 92 -3.92 9.54 0.85
N SER A 93 -4.80 8.64 1.23
CA SER A 93 -5.42 7.62 0.42
C SER A 93 -6.91 7.52 0.72
N GLY A 94 -7.68 6.90 -0.19
CA GLY A 94 -9.10 6.66 0.05
C GLY A 94 -9.70 5.65 -0.93
N HIS A 95 -10.65 4.88 -0.41
CA HIS A 95 -11.40 3.87 -1.16
C HIS A 95 -12.72 4.44 -1.67
N PHE A 96 -13.04 4.12 -2.92
CA PHE A 96 -14.31 4.40 -3.58
C PHE A 96 -14.87 3.09 -4.13
N SER A 97 -16.19 2.98 -4.25
CA SER A 97 -16.82 1.74 -4.71
C SER A 97 -16.47 1.44 -6.18
N PHE A 98 -16.51 0.15 -6.53
CA PHE A 98 -16.32 -0.30 -7.90
C PHE A 98 -17.33 0.36 -8.87
N ASP A 99 -18.58 0.48 -8.45
CA ASP A 99 -19.64 1.07 -9.26
C ASP A 99 -19.41 2.56 -9.53
N GLN A 100 -18.86 3.31 -8.55
CA GLN A 100 -18.47 4.70 -8.78
C GLN A 100 -17.38 4.78 -9.85
N TRP A 101 -16.34 3.94 -9.77
CA TRP A 101 -15.28 3.88 -10.76
C TRP A 101 -15.78 3.42 -12.13
N ALA A 102 -16.68 2.46 -12.17
CA ALA A 102 -17.26 1.96 -13.43
C ALA A 102 -18.13 3.00 -14.11
N LYS A 103 -18.90 3.77 -13.33
CA LYS A 103 -19.87 4.75 -13.82
C LYS A 103 -19.21 6.06 -14.26
N ASP A 104 -18.42 6.68 -13.39
CA ASP A 104 -17.88 8.02 -13.62
C ASP A 104 -16.57 8.24 -12.82
N PRO A 105 -15.41 7.85 -13.36
CA PRO A 105 -14.13 8.10 -12.72
C PRO A 105 -13.84 9.57 -12.43
N GLU A 106 -14.29 10.50 -13.29
CA GLU A 106 -14.02 11.94 -13.11
C GLU A 106 -14.79 12.50 -11.91
N ALA A 107 -16.02 12.03 -11.65
CA ALA A 107 -16.78 12.40 -10.45
C ALA A 107 -16.08 11.91 -9.17
N VAL A 108 -15.49 10.70 -9.19
CA VAL A 108 -14.68 10.19 -8.08
C VAL A 108 -13.45 11.06 -7.86
N LEU A 109 -12.75 11.40 -8.92
CA LEU A 109 -11.52 12.18 -8.86
C LEU A 109 -11.77 13.61 -8.39
N SER A 110 -12.90 14.22 -8.75
CA SER A 110 -13.32 15.52 -8.22
C SER A 110 -13.50 15.50 -6.69
N GLN A 111 -14.09 14.42 -6.15
CA GLN A 111 -14.19 14.22 -4.70
C GLN A 111 -12.82 14.03 -4.07
N ALA A 112 -11.97 13.21 -4.69
CA ALA A 112 -10.62 12.94 -4.23
C ALA A 112 -9.72 14.19 -4.24
N ASP A 113 -9.85 15.04 -5.25
CA ASP A 113 -9.17 16.35 -5.31
C ASP A 113 -9.60 17.25 -4.15
N THR A 114 -10.92 17.31 -3.86
CA THR A 114 -11.46 18.08 -2.71
C THR A 114 -10.91 17.57 -1.39
N LEU A 115 -10.79 16.25 -1.23
CA LEU A 115 -10.21 15.62 -0.05
C LEU A 115 -8.67 15.72 0.02
N GLY A 116 -8.00 16.08 -1.09
CA GLY A 116 -6.55 16.23 -1.15
C GLY A 116 -5.77 14.91 -1.26
N LEU A 117 -6.42 13.85 -1.74
CA LEU A 117 -5.84 12.50 -1.84
C LEU A 117 -4.67 12.44 -2.83
N LYS A 118 -3.76 11.51 -2.60
CA LYS A 118 -2.66 11.15 -3.51
C LYS A 118 -2.85 9.75 -4.10
N TYR A 119 -3.53 8.89 -3.36
CA TYR A 119 -3.87 7.53 -3.77
C TYR A 119 -5.38 7.38 -3.73
N VAL A 120 -5.92 6.75 -4.75
CA VAL A 120 -7.38 6.53 -4.90
C VAL A 120 -7.61 5.09 -5.29
N GLY A 121 -8.43 4.39 -4.56
CA GLY A 121 -8.55 2.96 -4.71
C GLY A 121 -9.96 2.42 -4.80
N CYS A 122 -10.01 1.12 -5.08
CA CYS A 122 -11.19 0.29 -4.99
C CYS A 122 -10.86 -0.90 -4.07
N ALA A 123 -11.69 -1.14 -3.06
CA ALA A 123 -11.45 -2.21 -2.10
C ALA A 123 -12.24 -3.49 -2.39
N TRP A 124 -13.27 -3.42 -3.20
CA TRP A 124 -14.15 -4.56 -3.45
C TRP A 124 -14.62 -4.61 -4.89
N ILE A 125 -14.45 -5.78 -5.55
CA ILE A 125 -15.03 -6.05 -6.85
C ILE A 125 -16.34 -6.82 -6.62
N PRO A 126 -17.50 -6.33 -7.07
CA PRO A 126 -18.78 -7.02 -6.87
C PRO A 126 -18.78 -8.40 -7.53
N HIS A 127 -19.11 -9.43 -6.76
CA HIS A 127 -19.24 -10.80 -7.21
C HIS A 127 -20.25 -11.58 -6.34
N GLU A 128 -21.31 -10.91 -5.92
CA GLU A 128 -22.31 -11.46 -5.00
C GLU A 128 -23.01 -12.69 -5.57
N GLY A 129 -23.16 -13.70 -4.73
CA GLY A 129 -23.86 -14.94 -5.06
C GLY A 129 -23.07 -15.95 -5.89
N HIS A 130 -21.82 -15.66 -6.28
CA HIS A 130 -20.92 -16.58 -6.98
C HIS A 130 -19.44 -16.32 -6.62
N PRO A 131 -18.55 -17.31 -6.79
CA PRO A 131 -17.11 -17.08 -6.64
C PRO A 131 -16.62 -16.02 -7.64
N PHE A 132 -15.57 -15.29 -7.25
CA PHE A 132 -14.86 -14.41 -8.18
C PHE A 132 -14.34 -15.22 -9.37
N ASP A 133 -14.76 -14.88 -10.58
CA ASP A 133 -14.53 -15.64 -11.81
C ASP A 133 -13.77 -14.82 -12.88
N GLU A 134 -13.47 -15.47 -14.00
CA GLU A 134 -12.76 -14.85 -15.13
C GLU A 134 -13.53 -13.66 -15.72
N ALA A 135 -14.85 -13.74 -15.83
CA ALA A 135 -15.66 -12.67 -16.41
C ALA A 135 -15.64 -11.42 -15.51
N THR A 136 -15.78 -11.62 -14.22
CA THR A 136 -15.66 -10.57 -13.20
C THR A 136 -14.27 -9.96 -13.17
N CYS A 137 -13.22 -10.80 -13.25
CA CYS A 137 -11.84 -10.36 -13.34
C CYS A 137 -11.57 -9.49 -14.58
N ARG A 138 -12.08 -9.89 -15.75
CA ARG A 138 -11.93 -9.15 -17.01
C ARG A 138 -12.63 -7.79 -16.93
N ASN A 139 -13.85 -7.73 -16.41
CA ASN A 139 -14.56 -6.47 -16.18
C ASN A 139 -13.76 -5.55 -15.23
N ALA A 140 -13.22 -6.11 -14.15
CA ALA A 140 -12.39 -5.35 -13.21
C ALA A 140 -11.14 -4.76 -13.88
N ILE A 141 -10.46 -5.52 -14.75
CA ILE A 141 -9.31 -5.04 -15.53
C ILE A 141 -9.70 -3.83 -16.38
N GLU A 142 -10.83 -3.87 -17.06
CA GLU A 142 -11.31 -2.77 -17.90
C GLU A 142 -11.63 -1.51 -17.06
N VAL A 143 -12.32 -1.67 -15.94
CA VAL A 143 -12.66 -0.57 -15.03
C VAL A 143 -11.38 0.03 -14.43
N PHE A 144 -10.46 -0.78 -13.93
CA PHE A 144 -9.24 -0.33 -13.28
C PHE A 144 -8.29 0.37 -14.26
N ASN A 145 -8.19 -0.09 -15.51
CA ASN A 145 -7.40 0.59 -16.53
C ASN A 145 -7.96 1.98 -16.85
N ARG A 146 -9.29 2.12 -16.95
CA ARG A 146 -9.93 3.43 -17.15
C ARG A 146 -9.72 4.35 -15.93
N ALA A 147 -9.96 3.82 -14.73
CA ALA A 147 -9.78 4.55 -13.48
C ALA A 147 -8.32 5.02 -13.31
N GLY A 148 -7.35 4.13 -13.55
CA GLY A 148 -5.92 4.45 -13.47
C GLY A 148 -5.49 5.51 -14.48
N ALA A 149 -5.99 5.43 -15.72
CA ALA A 149 -5.70 6.42 -16.75
C ALA A 149 -6.30 7.81 -16.42
N ALA A 150 -7.49 7.84 -15.80
CA ALA A 150 -8.11 9.07 -15.33
C ALA A 150 -7.33 9.63 -14.12
N ALA A 151 -7.05 8.83 -13.10
CA ALA A 151 -6.31 9.24 -11.90
C ALA A 151 -4.95 9.86 -12.23
N ALA A 152 -4.24 9.30 -13.23
CA ALA A 152 -2.95 9.83 -13.68
C ALA A 152 -3.03 11.29 -14.20
N LYS A 153 -4.16 11.71 -14.81
CA LYS A 153 -4.37 13.10 -15.26
C LYS A 153 -4.51 14.05 -14.08
N HIS A 154 -5.07 13.58 -12.97
CA HIS A 154 -5.19 14.30 -11.70
C HIS A 154 -3.93 14.18 -10.82
N LYS A 155 -2.85 13.55 -11.33
CA LYS A 155 -1.60 13.31 -10.58
C LYS A 155 -1.81 12.44 -9.34
N MET A 156 -2.83 11.58 -9.36
CA MET A 156 -3.12 10.56 -8.36
C MET A 156 -2.71 9.19 -8.85
N GLN A 157 -2.42 8.27 -7.94
CA GLN A 157 -2.17 6.87 -8.24
C GLN A 157 -3.40 6.04 -7.91
N PHE A 158 -3.96 5.38 -8.93
CA PHE A 158 -5.02 4.39 -8.69
C PHE A 158 -4.43 3.09 -8.14
N PHE A 159 -5.16 2.46 -7.20
CA PHE A 159 -4.82 1.14 -6.68
C PHE A 159 -6.07 0.27 -6.46
N TYR A 160 -5.83 -1.02 -6.41
CA TYR A 160 -6.82 -2.01 -5.99
C TYR A 160 -6.34 -2.67 -4.69
N HIS A 161 -7.20 -2.69 -3.67
CA HIS A 161 -6.96 -3.34 -2.39
C HIS A 161 -7.41 -4.80 -2.45
N THR A 162 -6.53 -5.72 -2.06
CA THR A 162 -6.75 -7.16 -2.19
C THR A 162 -7.48 -7.75 -1.00
N HIS A 163 -8.44 -8.67 -1.27
CA HIS A 163 -9.22 -9.37 -0.25
C HIS A 163 -9.04 -10.90 -0.24
N GLY A 164 -8.17 -11.44 -1.11
CA GLY A 164 -7.86 -12.87 -1.16
C GLY A 164 -8.79 -13.71 -2.03
N TYR A 165 -10.00 -13.27 -2.32
CA TYR A 165 -10.90 -13.99 -3.24
C TYR A 165 -10.38 -14.01 -4.67
N GLU A 166 -9.46 -13.15 -5.03
CA GLU A 166 -8.82 -13.06 -6.34
C GLU A 166 -7.85 -14.23 -6.63
N PHE A 167 -7.50 -15.00 -5.60
CA PHE A 167 -6.58 -16.13 -5.77
C PHE A 167 -7.27 -17.42 -6.26
N GLN A 168 -8.51 -17.32 -6.80
CA GLN A 168 -9.12 -18.44 -7.52
C GLN A 168 -8.18 -18.95 -8.61
N PRO A 169 -8.02 -20.29 -8.74
CA PRO A 169 -7.16 -20.88 -9.77
C PRO A 169 -7.56 -20.47 -11.19
N PHE A 170 -6.58 -20.10 -12.01
CA PHE A 170 -6.79 -19.75 -13.41
C PHE A 170 -5.54 -20.05 -14.25
N GLY A 171 -5.66 -20.98 -15.20
CA GLY A 171 -4.52 -21.46 -16.00
C GLY A 171 -3.41 -22.02 -15.10
N ASP A 172 -2.19 -21.57 -15.32
CA ASP A 172 -1.01 -21.95 -14.52
C ASP A 172 -0.83 -21.05 -13.27
N GLY A 173 -1.80 -20.20 -12.95
CA GLY A 173 -1.74 -19.24 -11.85
C GLY A 173 -3.11 -18.99 -11.22
N THR A 174 -3.40 -17.73 -10.96
CA THR A 174 -4.62 -17.27 -10.30
C THR A 174 -5.27 -16.11 -11.05
N LEU A 175 -6.52 -15.79 -10.72
CA LEU A 175 -7.17 -14.58 -11.23
C LEU A 175 -6.49 -13.30 -10.72
N PHE A 176 -5.80 -13.33 -9.56
CA PHE A 176 -4.94 -12.23 -9.15
C PHE A 176 -3.78 -12.01 -10.15
N ASP A 177 -3.13 -13.08 -10.60
CA ASP A 177 -2.10 -12.99 -11.62
C ASP A 177 -2.66 -12.38 -12.92
N ARG A 178 -3.92 -12.71 -13.25
CA ARG A 178 -4.63 -12.16 -14.40
C ARG A 178 -4.90 -10.65 -14.23
N LEU A 179 -5.34 -10.21 -13.03
CA LEU A 179 -5.49 -8.78 -12.70
C LEU A 179 -4.16 -8.02 -12.87
N VAL A 180 -3.08 -8.59 -12.34
CA VAL A 180 -1.74 -7.99 -12.44
C VAL A 180 -1.29 -7.87 -13.90
N GLN A 181 -1.47 -8.91 -14.72
CA GLN A 181 -1.05 -8.94 -16.12
C GLN A 181 -1.94 -8.08 -17.03
N GLY A 182 -3.24 -8.01 -16.75
CA GLY A 182 -4.21 -7.29 -17.56
C GLY A 182 -4.30 -5.80 -17.30
N THR A 183 -3.75 -5.31 -16.18
CA THR A 183 -3.79 -3.89 -15.80
C THR A 183 -2.49 -3.15 -16.10
N ASP A 184 -2.59 -1.89 -16.55
CA ASP A 184 -1.45 -1.04 -16.86
C ASP A 184 -0.54 -0.87 -15.63
N PRO A 185 0.71 -1.34 -15.67
CA PRO A 185 1.61 -1.31 -14.52
C PRO A 185 2.04 0.10 -14.10
N LYS A 186 1.85 1.11 -14.94
CA LYS A 186 2.15 2.51 -14.62
C LYS A 186 1.00 3.13 -13.83
N ASN A 187 -0.22 2.94 -14.29
CA ASN A 187 -1.39 3.66 -13.82
C ASN A 187 -2.20 2.90 -12.76
N VAL A 188 -2.07 1.56 -12.71
CA VAL A 188 -2.75 0.70 -11.74
C VAL A 188 -1.74 0.04 -10.83
N LYS A 189 -1.87 0.25 -9.54
CA LYS A 189 -1.10 -0.41 -8.49
C LYS A 189 -2.01 -1.27 -7.62
N PHE A 190 -1.42 -1.95 -6.67
CA PHE A 190 -2.12 -2.75 -5.68
C PHE A 190 -1.77 -2.26 -4.28
N GLU A 191 -2.72 -2.39 -3.39
CA GLU A 191 -2.55 -2.36 -1.96
C GLU A 191 -2.68 -3.78 -1.45
N MET A 192 -1.64 -4.27 -0.80
CA MET A 192 -1.65 -5.60 -0.21
C MET A 192 -2.23 -5.52 1.19
N ASP A 193 -3.31 -6.23 1.45
CA ASP A 193 -3.69 -6.55 2.82
C ASP A 193 -3.04 -7.89 3.21
N ILE A 194 -2.13 -7.84 4.17
CA ILE A 194 -1.34 -9.03 4.56
C ILE A 194 -2.17 -10.11 5.23
N PHE A 195 -3.25 -9.73 5.95
CA PHE A 195 -4.20 -10.67 6.53
C PHE A 195 -4.92 -11.46 5.44
N TRP A 196 -5.52 -10.75 4.48
CA TRP A 196 -6.30 -11.36 3.41
C TRP A 196 -5.44 -12.25 2.50
N ILE A 197 -4.19 -11.86 2.26
CA ILE A 197 -3.25 -12.70 1.50
C ILE A 197 -2.97 -14.00 2.25
N ALA A 198 -2.65 -13.93 3.55
CA ALA A 198 -2.40 -15.12 4.38
C ALA A 198 -3.66 -15.96 4.57
N HIS A 199 -4.82 -15.32 4.81
CA HIS A 199 -6.11 -16.00 4.94
C HIS A 199 -6.48 -16.79 3.68
N ALA A 200 -6.14 -16.27 2.49
CA ALA A 200 -6.29 -16.98 1.23
C ALA A 200 -5.25 -18.11 1.03
N GLY A 201 -4.37 -18.37 2.00
CA GLY A 201 -3.32 -19.38 1.91
C GLY A 201 -2.13 -18.99 1.06
N GLN A 202 -1.97 -17.70 0.78
CA GLN A 202 -0.82 -17.16 0.06
C GLN A 202 0.23 -16.62 1.03
N ASP A 203 1.46 -16.49 0.55
CA ASP A 203 2.58 -15.94 1.31
C ASP A 203 2.81 -14.48 0.92
N PRO A 204 2.58 -13.50 1.83
CA PRO A 204 2.75 -12.09 1.53
C PRO A 204 4.16 -11.73 1.06
N VAL A 205 5.20 -12.34 1.65
CA VAL A 205 6.61 -12.06 1.27
C VAL A 205 6.87 -12.51 -0.17
N LYS A 206 6.42 -13.73 -0.52
CA LYS A 206 6.59 -14.24 -1.88
C LYS A 206 5.79 -13.44 -2.90
N LEU A 207 4.59 -12.98 -2.53
CA LEU A 207 3.75 -12.21 -3.43
C LEU A 207 4.35 -10.81 -3.69
N LEU A 208 4.88 -10.13 -2.67
CA LEU A 208 5.63 -8.88 -2.82
C LEU A 208 6.83 -9.08 -3.75
N ALA A 209 7.62 -10.14 -3.52
CA ALA A 209 8.78 -10.45 -4.34
C ALA A 209 8.42 -10.83 -5.79
N LYS A 210 7.27 -11.48 -6.01
CA LYS A 210 6.78 -11.84 -7.35
C LYS A 210 6.43 -10.61 -8.19
N TYR A 211 5.88 -9.56 -7.56
CA TYR A 211 5.39 -8.36 -8.24
C TYR A 211 5.97 -7.05 -7.67
N PRO A 212 7.30 -6.86 -7.63
CA PRO A 212 7.97 -5.80 -6.86
C PRO A 212 7.66 -4.37 -7.32
N LYS A 213 7.03 -4.20 -8.50
CA LYS A 213 6.68 -2.88 -9.05
C LYS A 213 5.17 -2.61 -9.04
N ARG A 214 4.40 -3.53 -8.50
CA ARG A 214 2.94 -3.45 -8.54
C ARG A 214 2.32 -3.00 -7.22
N PHE A 215 2.97 -3.24 -6.08
CA PHE A 215 2.47 -2.82 -4.77
C PHE A 215 2.96 -1.41 -4.43
N ALA A 216 2.01 -0.50 -4.17
CA ALA A 216 2.28 0.87 -3.76
C ALA A 216 2.01 1.09 -2.27
N LEU A 217 1.04 0.38 -1.72
CA LEU A 217 0.52 0.47 -0.37
C LEU A 217 0.42 -0.92 0.25
N VAL A 218 0.40 -0.98 1.60
CA VAL A 218 0.19 -2.21 2.36
C VAL A 218 -0.72 -1.92 3.54
N HIS A 219 -1.77 -2.74 3.73
CA HIS A 219 -2.48 -2.82 4.98
C HIS A 219 -1.76 -3.76 5.93
N LEU A 220 -1.45 -3.23 7.10
CA LEU A 220 -0.91 -3.97 8.23
C LEU A 220 -2.08 -4.41 9.10
N LYS A 221 -2.47 -5.67 8.94
CA LYS A 221 -3.55 -6.34 9.65
C LYS A 221 -3.05 -7.71 10.03
N ASP A 222 -2.77 -7.92 11.33
CA ASP A 222 -2.23 -9.19 11.80
C ASP A 222 -3.33 -10.20 12.09
N MET A 223 -3.01 -11.47 12.03
CA MET A 223 -3.96 -12.56 12.10
C MET A 223 -3.72 -13.40 13.36
N LYS A 224 -4.77 -13.66 14.12
CA LYS A 224 -4.69 -14.54 15.31
C LYS A 224 -4.17 -15.92 14.95
N LYS A 225 -3.35 -16.46 15.84
CA LYS A 225 -2.79 -17.81 15.71
C LYS A 225 -3.89 -18.86 15.63
N GLY A 226 -3.78 -19.70 14.60
CA GLY A 226 -4.72 -20.78 14.36
C GLY A 226 -5.99 -20.37 13.59
N THR A 227 -6.04 -19.16 13.04
CA THR A 227 -7.08 -18.77 12.11
C THR A 227 -7.06 -19.68 10.87
N PRO A 228 -8.20 -20.25 10.44
CA PRO A 228 -8.24 -21.07 9.23
C PRO A 228 -7.79 -20.29 8.00
N THR A 229 -6.95 -20.91 7.17
CA THR A 229 -6.43 -20.33 5.93
C THR A 229 -6.82 -21.16 4.70
N GLY A 230 -6.53 -20.65 3.51
CA GLY A 230 -6.92 -21.28 2.24
C GLY A 230 -8.36 -20.96 1.84
N LEU A 231 -8.94 -19.92 2.43
CA LEU A 231 -10.32 -19.48 2.19
C LEU A 231 -10.35 -18.30 1.21
N LEU A 232 -10.96 -18.52 0.05
CA LEU A 232 -11.02 -17.53 -1.04
C LEU A 232 -12.35 -16.77 -1.01
N THR A 233 -12.74 -16.26 0.14
CA THR A 233 -14.06 -15.64 0.37
C THR A 233 -14.02 -14.12 0.47
N GLY A 234 -12.87 -13.53 0.85
CA GLY A 234 -12.78 -12.12 1.22
C GLY A 234 -13.58 -11.78 2.49
N SER A 235 -13.92 -12.80 3.29
CA SER A 235 -14.70 -12.67 4.52
C SER A 235 -14.09 -13.52 5.62
N SER A 236 -14.02 -12.97 6.82
CA SER A 236 -13.55 -13.64 8.04
C SER A 236 -14.31 -13.07 9.24
N ASP A 237 -14.30 -13.80 10.35
CA ASP A 237 -14.73 -13.24 11.63
C ASP A 237 -13.72 -12.15 12.03
N VAL A 238 -14.19 -10.92 12.24
CA VAL A 238 -13.35 -9.78 12.62
C VAL A 238 -12.60 -10.02 13.95
N SER A 239 -13.06 -10.97 14.77
CA SER A 239 -12.34 -11.39 15.97
C SER A 239 -11.03 -12.12 15.67
N ASN A 240 -10.75 -12.46 14.41
CA ASN A 240 -9.48 -13.01 13.95
C ASN A 240 -8.39 -11.97 13.74
N ASP A 241 -8.72 -10.70 13.77
CA ASP A 241 -7.74 -9.62 13.79
C ASP A 241 -6.96 -9.61 15.11
N ALA A 242 -5.69 -9.32 15.04
CA ALA A 242 -4.80 -9.28 16.21
C ALA A 242 -3.98 -7.99 16.23
N THR A 243 -3.59 -7.55 17.43
CA THR A 243 -2.57 -6.51 17.60
C THR A 243 -1.33 -6.86 16.79
N LEU A 244 -0.76 -5.90 16.06
CA LEU A 244 0.44 -6.13 15.26
C LEU A 244 1.59 -6.69 16.12
N GLY A 245 2.16 -7.81 15.68
CA GLY A 245 3.23 -8.52 16.35
C GLY A 245 2.77 -9.55 17.39
N GLU A 246 1.47 -9.64 17.70
CA GLU A 246 0.91 -10.65 18.59
C GLU A 246 0.26 -11.81 17.83
N GLY A 247 0.00 -11.62 16.54
CA GLY A 247 -0.59 -12.61 15.64
C GLY A 247 0.39 -13.69 15.16
N GLU A 248 0.11 -14.27 14.00
CA GLU A 248 0.93 -15.33 13.41
C GLU A 248 1.71 -14.89 12.16
N LEU A 249 1.47 -13.66 11.66
CA LEU A 249 2.15 -13.17 10.46
C LEU A 249 3.59 -12.74 10.78
N ASP A 250 4.54 -13.11 9.93
CA ASP A 250 5.94 -12.67 10.06
C ASP A 250 6.07 -11.21 9.58
N LEU A 251 5.59 -10.28 10.42
CA LEU A 251 5.63 -8.84 10.12
C LEU A 251 7.04 -8.34 9.79
N PRO A 252 8.11 -8.72 10.53
CA PRO A 252 9.47 -8.29 10.19
C PRO A 252 9.88 -8.69 8.77
N ALA A 253 9.59 -9.93 8.35
CA ALA A 253 9.93 -10.40 6.99
C ALA A 253 9.09 -9.70 5.92
N ILE A 254 7.79 -9.48 6.17
CA ILE A 254 6.88 -8.77 5.27
C ILE A 254 7.34 -7.33 5.08
N LEU A 255 7.59 -6.60 6.18
CA LEU A 255 8.03 -5.21 6.15
C LEU A 255 9.39 -5.05 5.46
N LYS A 256 10.32 -5.96 5.72
CA LYS A 256 11.63 -5.99 5.06
C LYS A 256 11.50 -6.14 3.54
N GLU A 257 10.65 -7.05 3.06
CA GLU A 257 10.45 -7.22 1.62
C GLU A 257 9.70 -6.03 1.02
N ALA A 258 8.69 -5.48 1.72
CA ALA A 258 7.97 -4.29 1.29
C ALA A 258 8.91 -3.06 1.15
N GLN A 259 9.81 -2.85 2.10
CA GLN A 259 10.83 -1.79 2.02
C GLN A 259 11.80 -2.02 0.86
N LYS A 260 12.26 -3.25 0.65
CA LYS A 260 13.15 -3.62 -0.46
C LYS A 260 12.55 -3.30 -1.82
N ILE A 261 11.25 -3.53 -2.01
CA ILE A 261 10.52 -3.19 -3.24
C ILE A 261 10.02 -1.74 -3.27
N LYS A 262 10.33 -0.95 -2.22
CA LYS A 262 10.03 0.49 -2.10
C LYS A 262 8.54 0.81 -1.98
N VAL A 263 7.78 -0.01 -1.25
CA VAL A 263 6.45 0.40 -0.76
C VAL A 263 6.61 1.67 0.07
N LYS A 264 5.73 2.63 -0.16
CA LYS A 264 5.88 3.99 0.42
C LYS A 264 5.03 4.22 1.64
N TRP A 265 3.89 3.54 1.75
CA TRP A 265 2.92 3.79 2.80
C TRP A 265 2.30 2.50 3.29
N TYR A 266 2.05 2.48 4.58
CA TYR A 266 1.47 1.37 5.31
C TYR A 266 0.28 1.92 6.12
N PHE A 267 -0.84 1.22 6.10
CA PHE A 267 -2.00 1.61 6.92
C PHE A 267 -2.35 0.47 7.86
N ILE A 268 -2.44 0.77 9.15
CA ILE A 268 -2.99 -0.17 10.11
C ILE A 268 -4.48 -0.30 9.81
N GLU A 269 -4.97 -1.53 9.72
CA GLU A 269 -6.38 -1.85 9.74
C GLU A 269 -6.65 -2.90 10.82
N ASP A 270 -7.64 -2.64 11.67
CA ASP A 270 -8.09 -3.53 12.72
C ASP A 270 -9.61 -3.38 12.83
N GLU A 271 -10.33 -4.43 12.44
CA GLU A 271 -11.78 -4.44 12.44
C GLU A 271 -12.37 -5.09 13.69
N SER A 272 -11.52 -5.58 14.61
CA SER A 272 -11.95 -6.26 15.81
C SER A 272 -12.75 -5.34 16.72
N PRO A 273 -13.60 -5.88 17.59
CA PRO A 273 -14.27 -5.10 18.64
C PRO A 273 -13.31 -4.39 19.61
N SER A 274 -12.03 -4.78 19.59
CA SER A 274 -10.97 -4.23 20.43
C SER A 274 -10.05 -3.24 19.71
N SER A 275 -10.40 -2.83 18.48
CA SER A 275 -9.57 -1.96 17.61
C SER A 275 -9.08 -0.70 18.33
N GLU A 276 -9.93 -0.01 19.11
CA GLU A 276 -9.57 1.20 19.87
C GLU A 276 -8.40 0.98 20.86
N SER A 277 -8.34 -0.21 21.46
CA SER A 277 -7.24 -0.56 22.39
C SER A 277 -6.03 -1.17 21.67
N GLN A 278 -6.23 -1.85 20.54
CA GLN A 278 -5.18 -2.55 19.80
C GLN A 278 -4.38 -1.60 18.91
N ILE A 279 -5.03 -0.60 18.27
CA ILE A 279 -4.37 0.35 17.37
C ILE A 279 -3.22 1.11 18.02
N PRO A 280 -3.37 1.70 19.22
CA PRO A 280 -2.25 2.36 19.91
C PRO A 280 -1.07 1.43 20.21
N VAL A 281 -1.35 0.16 20.56
CA VAL A 281 -0.31 -0.84 20.78
C VAL A 281 0.40 -1.22 19.49
N SER A 282 -0.36 -1.38 18.41
CA SER A 282 0.16 -1.64 17.05
C SER A 282 1.03 -0.51 16.54
N LEU A 283 0.66 0.75 16.77
CA LEU A 283 1.48 1.92 16.45
C LEU A 283 2.82 1.88 17.20
N LYS A 284 2.78 1.59 18.49
CA LYS A 284 3.99 1.46 19.32
C LYS A 284 4.89 0.31 18.86
N TYR A 285 4.33 -0.83 18.47
CA TYR A 285 5.10 -1.93 17.91
C TYR A 285 5.89 -1.49 16.67
N LEU A 286 5.27 -0.70 15.77
CA LEU A 286 5.89 -0.22 14.53
C LEU A 286 7.00 0.82 14.75
N GLU A 287 7.08 1.46 15.93
CA GLU A 287 8.19 2.34 16.28
C GLU A 287 9.53 1.59 16.42
N HIS A 288 9.45 0.30 16.76
CA HIS A 288 10.61 -0.54 17.10
C HIS A 288 10.85 -1.70 16.10
N VAL A 289 9.92 -1.92 15.17
CA VAL A 289 10.09 -2.98 14.18
C VAL A 289 11.12 -2.57 13.14
N GLY A 290 12.21 -3.35 13.03
CA GLY A 290 13.29 -3.10 12.08
C GLY A 290 14.54 -2.42 12.66
N ASP A 291 14.55 -2.20 13.98
CA ASP A 291 15.77 -1.80 14.72
C ASP A 291 16.74 -2.97 14.91
#